data_1b66579f0b9f481ed4c381645711b7cb
#
_entry.id   1b66579f0b9f481ed4c381645711b7cb
#
_cell.length_a   1.000
_cell.length_b   1.000
_cell.length_c   1.000
_cell.angle_alpha   90.00
_cell.angle_beta   90.00
_cell.angle_gamma   90.00
#
_symmetry.space_group_name_H-M   'P 1'
#
loop_
_entity.id
_entity.type
_entity.pdbx_description
1 polymer ?
#
loop_
_entity_poly.entity_id
_entity_poly.type
_entity_poly.pdbx_seq_one_letter_code
_entity_poly.pdbx_strand_id
1 'polypeptide(L)'
;ALYLINKKGETRPMVDLQGKFYLIEDLDANFVSACVNKEAYAHHAGDYVKNAYDPQFNVDGVWDKKASDKAEDLNIVLCYELKQEGKAFKSEKHVHNYPHCWRTDKPILYYPLDSWFIKDTARKERMVELNKTINWQPESTGTGRFGNWLENLNDWNLSRSRFWGTPLPIWRDENRGEKCIGSLEELYAEIEKSVAAGIMQSNPLKENGFVPGDYSQENYDKIDLHRPYVDKIVLVNEEGKPMYRESDLIDVWFDSGSMPYAQLHYPFEGEMARGTEADRDALIHSTYEGYAIPPKFYPADFINEGVDQTRGWFFTLHAIATMVFD
;
A
#
# COMPACT_ATOMS: atom_id res chain seq x y z
N ALA A 1 16.57 13.69 5.37
CA ALA A 1 16.14 13.80 3.98
C ALA A 1 15.94 15.27 3.64
N LEU A 2 16.42 15.72 2.50
CA LEU A 2 16.16 17.06 2.02
C LEU A 2 14.85 17.05 1.24
N TYR A 3 13.93 17.89 1.68
CA TYR A 3 12.65 18.08 1.03
C TYR A 3 12.60 19.48 0.41
N LEU A 4 11.83 19.61 -0.65
CA LEU A 4 11.50 20.88 -1.28
C LEU A 4 9.98 21.12 -1.22
N ILE A 5 9.57 22.35 -1.47
CA ILE A 5 8.14 22.75 -1.52
C ILE A 5 7.80 23.04 -2.98
N ASN A 6 6.78 22.36 -3.51
CA ASN A 6 6.28 22.58 -4.87
C ASN A 6 5.30 23.78 -4.92
N LYS A 7 4.86 24.16 -6.12
CA LYS A 7 3.90 25.27 -6.31
C LYS A 7 2.57 25.12 -5.57
N LYS A 8 2.20 23.87 -5.22
CA LYS A 8 0.97 23.60 -4.45
C LYS A 8 1.18 23.71 -2.94
N GLY A 9 2.39 24.06 -2.48
CA GLY A 9 2.74 24.12 -1.07
C GLY A 9 3.02 22.75 -0.44
N GLU A 10 3.14 21.70 -1.22
CA GLU A 10 3.38 20.33 -0.75
C GLU A 10 4.87 20.07 -0.57
N THR A 11 5.23 19.41 0.52
CA THR A 11 6.59 18.91 0.74
C THR A 11 6.86 17.71 -0.16
N ARG A 12 7.95 17.76 -0.93
CA ARG A 12 8.34 16.73 -1.90
C ARG A 12 9.82 16.36 -1.74
N PRO A 13 10.23 15.14 -2.14
CA PRO A 13 11.65 14.82 -2.32
C PRO A 13 12.29 15.73 -3.35
N MET A 14 13.63 15.76 -3.39
CA MET A 14 14.37 16.59 -4.35
C MET A 14 14.19 16.18 -5.82
N VAL A 15 13.72 14.97 -6.06
CA VAL A 15 13.44 14.43 -7.39
C VAL A 15 11.99 14.00 -7.52
N ASP A 16 11.48 14.00 -8.73
CA ASP A 16 10.15 13.53 -9.06
C ASP A 16 10.07 11.98 -9.13
N LEU A 17 8.89 11.45 -9.48
CA LEU A 17 8.66 10.00 -9.64
C LEU A 17 9.45 9.36 -10.80
N GLN A 18 10.00 10.17 -11.70
CA GLN A 18 10.85 9.71 -12.80
C GLN A 18 12.33 9.72 -12.41
N GLY A 19 12.67 10.21 -11.22
CA GLY A 19 14.04 10.37 -10.75
C GLY A 19 14.74 11.59 -11.35
N LYS A 20 13.98 12.63 -11.71
CA LYS A 20 14.47 13.92 -12.21
C LYS A 20 14.46 14.96 -11.10
N PHE A 21 15.48 15.82 -11.06
CA PHE A 21 15.42 17.03 -10.27
C PHE A 21 14.30 17.95 -10.81
N TYR A 22 13.52 18.54 -9.91
CA TYR A 22 12.46 19.47 -10.27
C TYR A 22 13.03 20.70 -11.01
N LEU A 23 12.27 21.23 -11.95
CA LEU A 23 12.57 22.53 -12.53
C LEU A 23 12.31 23.62 -11.47
N ILE A 24 13.04 24.75 -11.53
CA ILE A 24 12.88 25.85 -10.56
C ILE A 24 11.46 26.42 -10.60
N GLU A 25 10.88 26.50 -11.78
CA GLU A 25 9.51 26.97 -11.99
C GLU A 25 8.43 26.06 -11.38
N ASP A 26 8.74 24.83 -11.04
CA ASP A 26 7.81 23.88 -10.38
C ASP A 26 7.85 23.97 -8.85
N LEU A 27 8.76 24.78 -8.32
CA LEU A 27 8.95 24.98 -6.89
C LEU A 27 8.18 26.20 -6.37
N ASP A 28 7.88 26.21 -5.07
CA ASP A 28 7.30 27.36 -4.39
C ASP A 28 8.25 28.56 -4.40
N ALA A 29 7.74 29.74 -4.76
CA ALA A 29 8.57 30.94 -4.93
C ALA A 29 9.25 31.40 -3.64
N ASN A 30 8.57 31.26 -2.48
CA ASN A 30 9.13 31.66 -1.18
C ASN A 30 10.23 30.66 -0.78
N PHE A 31 9.99 29.38 -1.00
CA PHE A 31 10.99 28.33 -0.77
C PHE A 31 12.23 28.57 -1.64
N VAL A 32 12.04 28.84 -2.93
CA VAL A 32 13.16 29.13 -3.87
C VAL A 32 13.95 30.36 -3.40
N SER A 33 13.26 31.42 -2.99
CA SER A 33 13.91 32.65 -2.52
C SER A 33 14.72 32.45 -1.25
N ALA A 34 14.19 31.63 -0.31
CA ALA A 34 14.79 31.44 1.01
C ALA A 34 15.85 30.32 1.05
N CYS A 35 15.68 29.27 0.25
CA CYS A 35 16.41 28.00 0.42
C CYS A 35 17.21 27.53 -0.79
N VAL A 36 16.99 28.11 -2.00
CA VAL A 36 17.60 27.61 -3.23
C VAL A 36 18.64 28.57 -3.77
N ASN A 37 19.88 28.10 -3.89
CA ASN A 37 20.86 28.77 -4.73
C ASN A 37 20.49 28.53 -6.20
N LYS A 38 19.80 29.50 -6.81
CA LYS A 38 19.26 29.39 -8.17
C LYS A 38 20.34 29.14 -9.21
N GLU A 39 21.50 29.76 -9.08
CA GLU A 39 22.59 29.63 -10.04
C GLU A 39 23.14 28.18 -10.04
N ALA A 40 23.49 27.67 -8.86
CA ALA A 40 23.98 26.30 -8.73
C ALA A 40 22.90 25.25 -9.09
N TYR A 41 21.65 25.45 -8.65
CA TYR A 41 20.59 24.51 -8.93
C TYR A 41 20.18 24.45 -10.41
N ALA A 42 20.26 25.57 -11.12
CA ALA A 42 19.87 25.65 -12.53
C ALA A 42 20.72 24.71 -13.44
N HIS A 43 21.93 24.40 -13.04
CA HIS A 43 22.79 23.47 -13.78
C HIS A 43 22.27 22.03 -13.76
N HIS A 44 21.50 21.65 -12.74
CA HIS A 44 21.00 20.29 -12.53
C HIS A 44 19.47 20.16 -12.60
N ALA A 45 18.77 21.28 -12.77
CA ALA A 45 17.32 21.26 -12.90
C ALA A 45 16.88 20.44 -14.12
N GLY A 46 16.07 19.40 -13.87
CA GLY A 46 15.63 18.48 -14.92
C GLY A 46 16.57 17.31 -15.22
N ASP A 47 17.75 17.25 -14.61
CA ASP A 47 18.66 16.12 -14.77
C ASP A 47 18.15 14.87 -14.06
N TYR A 48 18.43 13.69 -14.64
CA TYR A 48 18.15 12.41 -13.98
C TYR A 48 19.22 12.11 -12.92
N VAL A 49 18.78 11.69 -11.73
CA VAL A 49 19.68 11.31 -10.63
C VAL A 49 20.53 10.08 -10.96
N LYS A 50 20.11 9.29 -11.93
CA LYS A 50 20.85 8.14 -12.48
C LYS A 50 20.63 8.04 -13.99
N ASN A 51 21.70 7.78 -14.74
CA ASN A 51 21.64 7.57 -16.19
C ASN A 51 20.66 6.46 -16.59
N ALA A 52 20.49 5.43 -15.75
CA ALA A 52 19.56 4.32 -16.00
C ALA A 52 18.08 4.77 -16.13
N TYR A 53 17.73 5.94 -15.61
CA TYR A 53 16.36 6.48 -15.69
C TYR A 53 16.13 7.35 -16.92
N ASP A 54 17.20 7.86 -17.50
CA ASP A 54 17.14 8.71 -18.68
C ASP A 54 16.67 7.92 -19.92
N PRO A 55 15.62 8.38 -20.62
CA PRO A 55 15.14 7.76 -21.86
C PRO A 55 16.21 7.58 -22.93
N GLN A 56 17.24 8.44 -22.99
CA GLN A 56 18.32 8.31 -23.96
C GLN A 56 19.10 6.99 -23.86
N PHE A 57 19.10 6.35 -22.67
CA PHE A 57 19.71 5.05 -22.43
C PHE A 57 18.69 3.90 -22.41
N ASN A 58 17.46 4.13 -22.87
CA ASN A 58 16.41 3.14 -22.93
C ASN A 58 15.90 2.99 -24.35
N VAL A 59 16.33 1.94 -25.01
CA VAL A 59 15.93 1.63 -26.40
C VAL A 59 14.77 0.63 -26.34
N ASP A 60 13.62 0.98 -26.92
CA ASP A 60 12.41 0.14 -26.96
C ASP A 60 11.99 -0.39 -25.56
N GLY A 61 12.19 0.44 -24.53
CA GLY A 61 11.88 0.08 -23.14
C GLY A 61 12.92 -0.79 -22.45
N VAL A 62 14.01 -1.14 -23.12
CA VAL A 62 15.13 -1.90 -22.57
C VAL A 62 16.29 -0.97 -22.21
N TRP A 63 16.81 -1.13 -21.01
CA TRP A 63 17.95 -0.34 -20.54
C TRP A 63 19.26 -0.74 -21.21
N ASP A 64 19.90 0.19 -21.94
CA ASP A 64 21.26 0.05 -22.44
C ASP A 64 22.27 0.35 -21.30
N LYS A 65 22.51 -0.66 -20.48
CA LYS A 65 23.47 -0.58 -19.37
C LYS A 65 24.85 -0.14 -19.81
N LYS A 66 25.33 -0.62 -20.96
CA LYS A 66 26.66 -0.34 -21.45
C LYS A 66 26.85 1.12 -21.87
N ALA A 67 25.83 1.70 -22.50
CA ALA A 67 25.85 3.13 -22.85
C ALA A 67 25.71 3.99 -21.57
N SER A 68 24.80 3.62 -20.68
CA SER A 68 24.58 4.28 -19.40
C SER A 68 25.83 4.30 -18.51
N ASP A 69 26.56 3.18 -18.41
CA ASP A 69 27.78 3.06 -17.58
C ASP A 69 28.98 3.82 -18.17
N LYS A 70 28.97 4.12 -19.48
CA LYS A 70 30.02 4.91 -20.15
C LYS A 70 29.77 6.42 -20.09
N ALA A 71 28.52 6.83 -19.92
CA ALA A 71 28.18 8.23 -19.85
C ALA A 71 28.64 8.84 -18.52
N GLU A 72 28.81 10.14 -18.49
CA GLU A 72 29.13 10.86 -17.27
C GLU A 72 27.97 10.70 -16.26
N ASP A 73 28.30 10.29 -15.04
CA ASP A 73 27.36 10.09 -13.98
C ASP A 73 27.21 11.37 -13.14
N LEU A 74 25.98 11.79 -12.89
CA LEU A 74 25.67 13.01 -12.13
C LEU A 74 26.36 13.03 -10.74
N ASN A 75 26.53 11.88 -10.08
CA ASN A 75 27.22 11.85 -8.79
C ASN A 75 28.70 12.24 -8.92
N ILE A 76 29.33 11.91 -10.05
CA ILE A 76 30.73 12.32 -10.34
C ILE A 76 30.79 13.83 -10.57
N VAL A 77 29.83 14.37 -11.33
CA VAL A 77 29.72 15.82 -11.59
C VAL A 77 29.56 16.59 -10.27
N LEU A 78 28.58 16.18 -9.44
CA LEU A 78 28.36 16.80 -8.13
C LEU A 78 29.57 16.70 -7.20
N CYS A 79 30.28 15.56 -7.19
CA CYS A 79 31.51 15.42 -6.41
C CYS A 79 32.62 16.37 -6.90
N TYR A 80 32.72 16.58 -8.21
CA TYR A 80 33.67 17.51 -8.79
C TYR A 80 33.34 18.96 -8.42
N GLU A 81 32.09 19.38 -8.57
CA GLU A 81 31.61 20.72 -8.21
C GLU A 81 31.86 21.03 -6.73
N LEU A 82 31.47 20.10 -5.82
CA LEU A 82 31.71 20.27 -4.39
C LEU A 82 33.21 20.39 -4.05
N LYS A 83 34.11 19.75 -4.83
CA LYS A 83 35.55 19.95 -4.68
C LYS A 83 35.99 21.33 -5.12
N GLN A 84 35.48 21.80 -6.26
CA GLN A 84 35.82 23.14 -6.80
C GLN A 84 35.34 24.26 -5.82
N GLU A 85 34.20 24.05 -5.19
CA GLU A 85 33.66 24.98 -4.19
C GLU A 85 34.33 24.87 -2.80
N GLY A 86 35.27 23.95 -2.62
CA GLY A 86 35.94 23.73 -1.33
C GLY A 86 35.03 23.11 -0.26
N LYS A 87 33.90 22.56 -0.66
CA LYS A 87 32.89 21.93 0.24
C LYS A 87 33.09 20.44 0.47
N ALA A 88 33.92 19.77 -0.36
CA ALA A 88 34.18 18.34 -0.21
C ALA A 88 35.43 18.11 0.64
N PHE A 89 35.27 17.45 1.79
CA PHE A 89 36.40 17.04 2.63
C PHE A 89 37.20 15.92 1.97
N LYS A 90 36.51 14.90 1.42
CA LYS A 90 37.15 13.75 0.73
C LYS A 90 36.16 13.13 -0.25
N SER A 91 36.69 12.58 -1.33
CA SER A 91 35.93 11.77 -2.28
C SER A 91 36.68 10.47 -2.53
N GLU A 92 36.01 9.34 -2.29
CA GLU A 92 36.55 7.99 -2.46
C GLU A 92 35.65 7.15 -3.32
N LYS A 93 36.20 6.26 -4.11
CA LYS A 93 35.42 5.22 -4.79
C LYS A 93 35.19 4.08 -3.83
N HIS A 94 33.94 3.80 -3.53
CA HIS A 94 33.50 2.67 -2.71
C HIS A 94 32.71 1.67 -3.56
N VAL A 95 33.17 0.42 -3.56
CA VAL A 95 32.48 -0.66 -4.26
C VAL A 95 31.59 -1.41 -3.27
N HIS A 96 30.30 -1.43 -3.54
CA HIS A 96 29.31 -2.11 -2.70
C HIS A 96 28.19 -2.70 -3.58
N ASN A 97 27.42 -3.64 -3.03
CA ASN A 97 26.23 -4.13 -3.67
C ASN A 97 25.16 -3.04 -3.67
N TYR A 98 24.52 -2.81 -4.82
CA TYR A 98 23.41 -1.89 -4.94
C TYR A 98 22.16 -2.65 -5.41
N PRO A 99 20.98 -2.47 -4.79
CA PRO A 99 19.79 -3.19 -5.19
C PRO A 99 19.27 -2.75 -6.55
N HIS A 100 18.90 -3.75 -7.35
CA HIS A 100 18.36 -3.57 -8.69
C HIS A 100 16.94 -4.13 -8.79
N CYS A 101 16.13 -3.54 -9.66
CA CYS A 101 14.79 -4.05 -9.97
C CYS A 101 14.92 -5.37 -10.73
N TRP A 102 14.35 -6.43 -10.19
CA TRP A 102 14.42 -7.78 -10.79
C TRP A 102 13.77 -7.90 -12.18
N ARG A 103 12.91 -6.96 -12.57
CA ARG A 103 12.26 -6.95 -13.89
C ARG A 103 13.03 -6.19 -14.95
N THR A 104 13.66 -5.09 -14.57
CA THR A 104 14.30 -4.16 -15.51
C THR A 104 15.82 -4.12 -15.37
N ASP A 105 16.38 -4.79 -14.37
CA ASP A 105 17.79 -4.74 -13.97
C ASP A 105 18.32 -3.32 -13.70
N LYS A 106 17.44 -2.32 -13.63
CA LYS A 106 17.83 -0.94 -13.31
C LYS A 106 18.08 -0.78 -11.81
N PRO A 107 19.03 0.09 -11.40
CA PRO A 107 19.20 0.42 -9.99
C PRO A 107 17.90 1.02 -9.44
N ILE A 108 17.54 0.68 -8.22
CA ILE A 108 16.36 1.27 -7.56
C ILE A 108 16.72 2.62 -6.94
N LEU A 109 15.69 3.44 -6.71
CA LEU A 109 15.77 4.66 -5.92
C LEU A 109 14.96 4.49 -4.66
N TYR A 110 15.56 4.79 -3.50
CA TYR A 110 14.81 4.90 -2.25
C TYR A 110 14.02 6.20 -2.27
N TYR A 111 12.72 6.07 -2.48
CA TYR A 111 11.82 7.19 -2.66
C TYR A 111 10.67 7.10 -1.65
N PRO A 112 10.36 8.18 -0.90
CA PRO A 112 9.20 8.19 -0.02
C PRO A 112 7.92 8.25 -0.86
N LEU A 113 7.02 7.32 -0.60
CA LEU A 113 5.69 7.26 -1.20
C LEU A 113 4.66 7.30 -0.10
N ASP A 114 3.58 8.03 -0.31
CA ASP A 114 2.41 7.93 0.54
C ASP A 114 1.87 6.50 0.44
N SER A 115 1.61 5.89 1.57
CA SER A 115 1.21 4.49 1.65
C SER A 115 0.19 4.30 2.76
N TRP A 116 -0.65 3.28 2.61
CA TRP A 116 -1.60 2.87 3.63
C TRP A 116 -0.94 1.84 4.56
N PHE A 117 -1.18 2.00 5.87
CA PHE A 117 -0.62 1.15 6.90
C PHE A 117 -1.72 0.61 7.80
N ILE A 118 -1.57 -0.66 8.21
CA ILE A 118 -2.26 -1.18 9.38
C ILE A 118 -1.38 -0.85 10.60
N LYS A 119 -1.98 -0.23 11.63
CA LYS A 119 -1.27 0.14 12.84
C LYS A 119 -1.11 -1.07 13.78
N ASP A 120 -0.32 -2.04 13.36
CA ASP A 120 -0.06 -3.27 14.12
C ASP A 120 0.56 -2.98 15.49
N THR A 121 1.31 -1.89 15.58
CA THR A 121 1.91 -1.46 16.86
C THR A 121 0.88 -1.14 17.93
N ALA A 122 -0.37 -0.87 17.57
CA ALA A 122 -1.46 -0.65 18.53
C ALA A 122 -1.82 -1.92 19.33
N ARG A 123 -1.51 -3.12 18.79
CA ARG A 123 -1.81 -4.42 19.41
C ARG A 123 -0.55 -5.27 19.66
N LYS A 124 0.61 -4.66 19.59
CA LYS A 124 1.91 -5.34 19.70
C LYS A 124 2.04 -6.18 20.97
N GLU A 125 1.71 -5.59 22.12
CA GLU A 125 1.78 -6.28 23.42
C GLU A 125 0.87 -7.51 23.45
N ARG A 126 -0.33 -7.38 22.86
CA ARG A 126 -1.28 -8.50 22.77
C ARG A 126 -0.78 -9.60 21.84
N MET A 127 -0.18 -9.25 20.69
CA MET A 127 0.45 -10.22 19.80
C MET A 127 1.58 -10.98 20.47
N VAL A 128 2.41 -10.30 21.28
CA VAL A 128 3.48 -10.93 22.07
C VAL A 128 2.90 -11.87 23.12
N GLU A 129 1.82 -11.50 23.80
CA GLU A 129 1.14 -12.33 24.77
C GLU A 129 0.54 -13.60 24.13
N LEU A 130 -0.22 -13.44 23.07
CA LEU A 130 -0.84 -14.55 22.34
C LEU A 130 0.17 -15.49 21.71
N ASN A 131 1.33 -15.00 21.26
CA ASN A 131 2.42 -15.85 20.77
C ASN A 131 2.86 -16.90 21.81
N LYS A 132 2.79 -16.58 23.10
CA LYS A 132 3.16 -17.51 24.19
C LYS A 132 2.18 -18.67 24.36
N THR A 133 0.98 -18.56 23.81
CA THR A 133 -0.03 -19.62 23.85
C THR A 133 0.12 -20.64 22.73
N ILE A 134 0.92 -20.33 21.70
CA ILE A 134 1.16 -21.21 20.55
C ILE A 134 2.21 -22.27 20.92
N ASN A 135 1.91 -23.54 20.63
CA ASN A 135 2.85 -24.63 20.79
C ASN A 135 3.82 -24.71 19.61
N TRP A 136 4.86 -23.88 19.65
CA TRP A 136 5.87 -23.85 18.59
C TRP A 136 6.76 -25.10 18.59
N GLN A 137 6.99 -25.67 17.40
CA GLN A 137 7.93 -26.74 17.18
C GLN A 137 8.93 -26.39 16.06
N PRO A 138 10.18 -26.10 16.37
CA PRO A 138 10.79 -26.05 17.73
C PRO A 138 10.37 -24.80 18.51
N GLU A 139 10.33 -24.89 19.83
CA GLU A 139 9.97 -23.81 20.75
C GLU A 139 10.79 -22.52 20.51
N SER A 140 12.09 -22.69 20.17
CA SER A 140 12.98 -21.56 19.86
C SER A 140 12.53 -20.68 18.70
N THR A 141 11.65 -21.16 17.82
CA THR A 141 11.04 -20.35 16.75
C THR A 141 10.11 -19.30 17.35
N GLY A 142 9.27 -19.69 18.31
CA GLY A 142 8.32 -18.80 18.96
C GLY A 142 8.97 -17.83 19.93
N THR A 143 9.86 -18.32 20.79
CA THR A 143 10.55 -17.50 21.82
C THR A 143 11.68 -16.65 21.24
N GLY A 144 12.31 -17.09 20.16
CA GLY A 144 13.42 -16.39 19.49
C GLY A 144 12.96 -15.60 18.28
N ARG A 145 12.93 -16.25 17.10
CA ARG A 145 12.75 -15.57 15.81
C ARG A 145 11.41 -14.81 15.70
N PHE A 146 10.30 -15.43 16.07
CA PHE A 146 8.97 -14.80 15.98
C PHE A 146 8.74 -13.82 17.13
N GLY A 147 9.06 -14.20 18.37
CA GLY A 147 8.93 -13.32 19.54
C GLY A 147 9.74 -12.03 19.37
N ASN A 148 11.02 -12.14 18.98
CA ASN A 148 11.85 -10.95 18.71
C ASN A 148 11.29 -10.08 17.58
N TRP A 149 10.64 -10.66 16.58
CA TRP A 149 9.99 -9.91 15.52
C TRP A 149 8.81 -9.11 16.07
N LEU A 150 7.94 -9.72 16.86
CA LEU A 150 6.79 -9.06 17.47
C LEU A 150 7.18 -7.95 18.44
N GLU A 151 8.23 -8.18 19.27
CA GLU A 151 8.73 -7.17 20.21
C GLU A 151 9.27 -5.91 19.50
N ASN A 152 9.79 -6.07 18.28
CA ASN A 152 10.33 -4.98 17.47
C ASN A 152 9.42 -4.62 16.28
N LEU A 153 8.12 -4.90 16.40
CA LEU A 153 7.15 -4.71 15.34
C LEU A 153 7.03 -3.24 14.92
N ASN A 154 6.96 -3.03 13.62
CA ASN A 154 6.56 -1.78 12.98
C ASN A 154 5.21 -1.96 12.30
N ASP A 155 4.52 -0.85 12.04
CA ASP A 155 3.25 -0.89 11.33
C ASP A 155 3.38 -1.51 9.94
N TRP A 156 2.38 -2.29 9.56
CA TRP A 156 2.38 -3.03 8.30
C TRP A 156 2.01 -2.11 7.13
N ASN A 157 2.96 -1.85 6.25
CA ASN A 157 2.68 -1.21 4.98
C ASN A 157 1.81 -2.12 4.12
N LEU A 158 0.51 -1.80 4.03
CA LEU A 158 -0.51 -2.61 3.39
C LEU A 158 -0.59 -2.36 1.88
N SER A 159 -0.38 -1.12 1.44
CA SER A 159 -0.62 -0.74 0.05
C SER A 159 0.49 -1.15 -0.92
N ARG A 160 0.11 -1.51 -2.14
CA ARG A 160 1.01 -1.88 -3.23
C ARG A 160 0.65 -1.15 -4.50
N SER A 161 1.60 -0.38 -5.04
CA SER A 161 1.45 0.32 -6.33
C SER A 161 1.63 -0.67 -7.49
N ARG A 162 0.61 -1.49 -7.74
CA ARG A 162 0.56 -2.49 -8.80
C ARG A 162 -0.74 -2.39 -9.57
N PHE A 163 -0.78 -3.02 -10.76
CA PHE A 163 -2.00 -3.03 -11.55
C PHE A 163 -2.95 -4.15 -11.15
N TRP A 164 -2.44 -5.38 -10.95
CA TRP A 164 -3.25 -6.56 -10.65
C TRP A 164 -3.11 -7.03 -9.21
N GLY A 165 -4.22 -7.31 -8.59
CA GLY A 165 -4.39 -7.79 -7.22
C GLY A 165 -5.67 -7.23 -6.60
N THR A 166 -5.88 -7.49 -5.31
CA THR A 166 -7.04 -7.02 -4.54
C THR A 166 -6.98 -5.50 -4.34
N PRO A 167 -7.93 -4.72 -4.87
CA PRO A 167 -7.93 -3.27 -4.72
C PRO A 167 -8.21 -2.84 -3.27
N LEU A 168 -7.57 -1.76 -2.82
CA LEU A 168 -7.92 -1.10 -1.56
C LEU A 168 -9.36 -0.57 -1.64
N PRO A 169 -10.26 -0.94 -0.72
CA PRO A 169 -11.65 -0.49 -0.72
C PRO A 169 -11.82 0.89 -0.09
N ILE A 170 -10.95 1.83 -0.45
CA ILE A 170 -10.90 3.17 0.14
C ILE A 170 -11.13 4.22 -0.95
N TRP A 171 -12.12 5.09 -0.75
CA TRP A 171 -12.38 6.25 -1.58
C TRP A 171 -12.01 7.52 -0.82
N ARG A 172 -11.47 8.49 -1.55
CA ARG A 172 -10.99 9.75 -0.97
C ARG A 172 -11.46 10.94 -1.82
N ASP A 173 -11.83 12.03 -1.15
CA ASP A 173 -12.10 13.31 -1.78
C ASP A 173 -10.86 14.22 -1.85
N GLU A 174 -11.00 15.39 -2.48
CA GLU A 174 -9.93 16.37 -2.64
C GLU A 174 -9.40 16.95 -1.30
N ASN A 175 -10.23 16.94 -0.25
CA ASN A 175 -9.90 17.43 1.08
C ASN A 175 -9.34 16.32 2.00
N ARG A 176 -9.04 15.13 1.45
CA ARG A 176 -8.61 13.93 2.18
C ARG A 176 -9.68 13.34 3.12
N GLY A 177 -10.95 13.62 2.87
CA GLY A 177 -12.04 12.85 3.46
C GLY A 177 -11.99 11.41 2.92
N GLU A 178 -12.11 10.43 3.81
CA GLU A 178 -11.90 9.01 3.49
C GLU A 178 -13.15 8.21 3.80
N LYS A 179 -13.44 7.23 2.93
CA LYS A 179 -14.48 6.24 3.14
C LYS A 179 -13.92 4.86 2.80
N CYS A 180 -13.90 3.96 3.78
CA CYS A 180 -13.57 2.56 3.60
C CYS A 180 -14.87 1.76 3.46
N ILE A 181 -14.97 0.96 2.41
CA ILE A 181 -16.15 0.14 2.11
C ILE A 181 -15.93 -1.27 2.66
N GLY A 182 -16.83 -1.73 3.51
CA GLY A 182 -16.73 -3.02 4.19
C GLY A 182 -17.48 -4.17 3.53
N SER A 183 -18.44 -3.90 2.62
CA SER A 183 -19.21 -4.94 1.93
C SER A 183 -19.68 -4.52 0.54
N LEU A 184 -20.14 -5.49 -0.25
CA LEU A 184 -20.74 -5.22 -1.56
C LEU A 184 -22.09 -4.53 -1.45
N GLU A 185 -22.85 -4.80 -0.41
CA GLU A 185 -24.11 -4.13 -0.10
C GLU A 185 -23.87 -2.65 0.19
N GLU A 186 -22.85 -2.35 1.00
CA GLU A 186 -22.45 -0.98 1.29
C GLU A 186 -22.00 -0.28 0.01
N LEU A 187 -21.14 -0.93 -0.79
CA LEU A 187 -20.69 -0.37 -2.07
C LEU A 187 -21.87 -0.06 -2.99
N TYR A 188 -22.82 -1.00 -3.11
CA TYR A 188 -24.02 -0.82 -3.91
C TYR A 188 -24.82 0.40 -3.44
N ALA A 189 -25.07 0.51 -2.13
CA ALA A 189 -25.81 1.63 -1.56
C ALA A 189 -25.08 2.98 -1.75
N GLU A 190 -23.77 3.02 -1.60
CA GLU A 190 -22.96 4.23 -1.82
C GLU A 190 -22.94 4.65 -3.30
N ILE A 191 -22.93 3.69 -4.23
CA ILE A 191 -23.08 3.99 -5.66
C ILE A 191 -24.47 4.57 -5.96
N GLU A 192 -25.55 4.03 -5.37
CA GLU A 192 -26.91 4.59 -5.55
C GLU A 192 -26.99 6.04 -5.04
N LYS A 193 -26.32 6.37 -3.93
CA LYS A 193 -26.20 7.77 -3.46
C LYS A 193 -25.44 8.64 -4.47
N SER A 194 -24.38 8.12 -5.07
CA SER A 194 -23.60 8.82 -6.09
C SER A 194 -24.39 9.07 -7.37
N VAL A 195 -25.24 8.11 -7.77
CA VAL A 195 -26.17 8.27 -8.89
C VAL A 195 -27.23 9.33 -8.56
N ALA A 196 -27.83 9.27 -7.36
CA ALA A 196 -28.81 10.26 -6.93
C ALA A 196 -28.24 11.68 -6.86
N ALA A 197 -26.95 11.83 -6.52
CA ALA A 197 -26.24 13.10 -6.53
C ALA A 197 -25.80 13.57 -7.93
N GLY A 198 -25.98 12.74 -8.96
CA GLY A 198 -25.58 13.06 -10.35
C GLY A 198 -24.07 12.94 -10.60
N ILE A 199 -23.33 12.32 -9.69
CA ILE A 199 -21.87 12.04 -9.85
C ILE A 199 -21.66 10.86 -10.80
N MET A 200 -22.42 9.77 -10.64
CA MET A 200 -22.46 8.65 -11.57
C MET A 200 -23.75 8.64 -12.37
N GLN A 201 -23.69 8.13 -13.60
CA GLN A 201 -24.87 8.03 -14.46
C GLN A 201 -25.75 6.83 -14.08
N SER A 202 -25.12 5.75 -13.63
CA SER A 202 -25.77 4.49 -13.28
C SER A 202 -24.95 3.69 -12.27
N ASN A 203 -25.55 2.69 -11.67
CA ASN A 203 -24.87 1.74 -10.81
C ASN A 203 -24.43 0.51 -11.62
N PRO A 204 -23.11 0.30 -11.84
CA PRO A 204 -22.64 -0.82 -12.66
C PRO A 204 -22.93 -2.19 -12.03
N LEU A 205 -23.01 -2.30 -10.70
CA LEU A 205 -23.41 -3.55 -10.05
C LEU A 205 -24.85 -3.92 -10.38
N LYS A 206 -25.74 -2.93 -10.36
CA LYS A 206 -27.15 -3.09 -10.72
C LYS A 206 -27.36 -3.42 -12.18
N GLU A 207 -26.60 -2.75 -13.07
CA GLU A 207 -26.66 -3.02 -14.51
C GLU A 207 -26.26 -4.47 -14.85
N ASN A 208 -25.27 -5.01 -14.13
CA ASN A 208 -24.85 -6.39 -14.26
C ASN A 208 -25.79 -7.39 -13.59
N GLY A 209 -26.84 -6.92 -12.91
CA GLY A 209 -27.85 -7.77 -12.27
C GLY A 209 -27.41 -8.32 -10.89
N PHE A 210 -26.42 -7.69 -10.24
CA PHE A 210 -26.07 -8.03 -8.86
C PHE A 210 -27.21 -7.67 -7.92
N VAL A 211 -27.50 -8.57 -7.00
CA VAL A 211 -28.57 -8.45 -5.99
C VAL A 211 -27.94 -8.38 -4.60
N PRO A 212 -28.02 -7.24 -3.89
CA PRO A 212 -27.56 -7.15 -2.51
C PRO A 212 -28.23 -8.18 -1.60
N GLY A 213 -27.45 -8.85 -0.74
CA GLY A 213 -27.93 -9.88 0.17
C GLY A 213 -28.07 -11.28 -0.43
N ASP A 214 -27.83 -11.45 -1.71
CA ASP A 214 -27.71 -12.77 -2.35
C ASP A 214 -26.24 -13.19 -2.40
N TYR A 215 -25.84 -14.12 -1.55
CA TYR A 215 -24.45 -14.62 -1.42
C TYR A 215 -24.16 -15.82 -2.31
N SER A 216 -25.01 -16.11 -3.30
CA SER A 216 -24.76 -17.18 -4.25
C SER A 216 -23.58 -16.89 -5.17
N GLN A 217 -22.83 -17.92 -5.55
CA GLN A 217 -21.74 -17.80 -6.51
C GLN A 217 -22.22 -17.18 -7.83
N GLU A 218 -23.42 -17.56 -8.29
CA GLU A 218 -24.03 -17.00 -9.50
C GLU A 218 -24.21 -15.48 -9.42
N ASN A 219 -24.52 -14.96 -8.24
CA ASN A 219 -24.65 -13.51 -8.05
C ASN A 219 -23.29 -12.82 -8.07
N TYR A 220 -22.26 -13.42 -7.43
CA TYR A 220 -20.90 -12.86 -7.41
C TYR A 220 -20.23 -12.93 -8.78
N ASP A 221 -20.53 -13.92 -9.60
CA ASP A 221 -19.98 -14.04 -10.97
C ASP A 221 -20.44 -12.92 -11.92
N LYS A 222 -21.43 -12.12 -11.52
CA LYS A 222 -21.95 -10.97 -12.29
C LYS A 222 -21.07 -9.73 -12.18
N ILE A 223 -20.14 -9.69 -11.24
CA ILE A 223 -19.34 -8.50 -10.94
C ILE A 223 -17.84 -8.82 -10.96
N ASP A 224 -17.06 -7.80 -11.31
CA ASP A 224 -15.62 -7.82 -11.22
C ASP A 224 -15.14 -6.54 -10.54
N LEU A 225 -14.50 -6.67 -9.38
CA LEU A 225 -13.97 -5.58 -8.58
C LEU A 225 -12.47 -5.35 -8.79
N HIS A 226 -11.84 -6.07 -9.72
CA HIS A 226 -10.46 -5.78 -10.08
C HIS A 226 -10.33 -4.46 -10.85
N ARG A 227 -9.13 -3.95 -10.93
CA ARG A 227 -8.79 -2.88 -11.86
C ARG A 227 -8.88 -3.40 -13.31
N PRO A 228 -9.39 -2.63 -14.25
CA PRO A 228 -9.79 -1.20 -14.16
C PRO A 228 -11.28 -0.99 -13.83
N TYR A 229 -12.04 -2.02 -13.51
CA TYR A 229 -13.51 -1.90 -13.35
C TYR A 229 -13.87 -1.09 -12.11
N VAL A 230 -13.30 -1.44 -10.95
CA VAL A 230 -13.55 -0.74 -9.68
C VAL A 230 -13.09 0.73 -9.71
N ASP A 231 -12.08 1.07 -10.51
CA ASP A 231 -11.56 2.43 -10.63
C ASP A 231 -12.56 3.39 -11.30
N LYS A 232 -13.60 2.86 -11.96
CA LYS A 232 -14.67 3.65 -12.58
C LYS A 232 -15.76 4.06 -11.58
N ILE A 233 -15.75 3.46 -10.39
CA ILE A 233 -16.73 3.76 -9.34
C ILE A 233 -16.29 5.03 -8.62
N VAL A 234 -17.13 6.06 -8.71
CA VAL A 234 -16.94 7.33 -8.00
C VAL A 234 -18.04 7.47 -6.96
N LEU A 235 -17.66 7.58 -5.70
CA LEU A 235 -18.61 7.77 -4.60
C LEU A 235 -18.86 9.26 -4.35
N VAL A 236 -19.76 9.57 -3.45
CA VAL A 236 -20.12 10.94 -3.06
C VAL A 236 -19.93 11.10 -1.56
N ASN A 237 -19.31 12.23 -1.14
CA ASN A 237 -19.22 12.59 0.26
C ASN A 237 -20.47 13.33 0.76
N GLU A 238 -20.51 13.66 2.04
CA GLU A 238 -21.65 14.35 2.67
C GLU A 238 -21.91 15.76 2.10
N GLU A 239 -20.89 16.38 1.49
CA GLU A 239 -20.98 17.70 0.84
C GLU A 239 -21.44 17.62 -0.62
N GLY A 240 -21.72 16.42 -1.13
CA GLY A 240 -22.08 16.20 -2.55
C GLY A 240 -20.91 16.21 -3.52
N LYS A 241 -19.66 16.09 -3.04
CA LYS A 241 -18.45 16.08 -3.86
C LYS A 241 -18.00 14.67 -4.20
N PRO A 242 -17.33 14.48 -5.36
CA PRO A 242 -16.85 13.18 -5.77
C PRO A 242 -15.72 12.66 -4.88
N MET A 243 -15.74 11.35 -4.62
CA MET A 243 -14.67 10.59 -3.99
C MET A 243 -14.15 9.54 -4.97
N TYR A 244 -12.84 9.48 -5.14
CA TYR A 244 -12.16 8.54 -6.03
C TYR A 244 -11.46 7.47 -5.24
N ARG A 245 -11.45 6.24 -5.76
CA ARG A 245 -10.77 5.12 -5.12
C ARG A 245 -9.26 5.35 -5.10
N GLU A 246 -8.61 4.99 -3.98
CA GLU A 246 -7.16 4.93 -3.89
C GLU A 246 -6.60 3.94 -4.90
N SER A 247 -5.60 4.36 -5.69
CA SER A 247 -5.12 3.58 -6.84
C SER A 247 -4.37 2.31 -6.45
N ASP A 248 -3.87 2.23 -5.23
CA ASP A 248 -3.09 1.09 -4.74
C ASP A 248 -3.96 -0.17 -4.53
N LEU A 249 -3.27 -1.29 -4.43
CA LEU A 249 -3.81 -2.61 -4.11
C LEU A 249 -3.42 -2.99 -2.68
N ILE A 250 -4.08 -3.99 -2.14
CA ILE A 250 -3.72 -4.62 -0.87
C ILE A 250 -2.50 -5.53 -1.07
N ASP A 251 -1.65 -5.60 -0.06
CA ASP A 251 -0.57 -6.59 0.01
C ASP A 251 -1.14 -8.01 -0.04
N VAL A 252 -0.66 -8.84 -0.93
CA VAL A 252 -1.10 -10.25 -1.09
C VAL A 252 -0.95 -11.07 0.20
N TRP A 253 -0.10 -10.65 1.11
CA TRP A 253 0.00 -11.26 2.44
C TRP A 253 -1.25 -11.03 3.31
N PHE A 254 -2.02 -9.99 3.04
CA PHE A 254 -3.33 -9.81 3.66
C PHE A 254 -4.32 -10.86 3.16
N ASP A 255 -4.35 -11.11 1.85
CA ASP A 255 -5.22 -12.14 1.27
C ASP A 255 -4.92 -13.52 1.88
N SER A 256 -3.63 -13.89 1.94
CA SER A 256 -3.22 -15.16 2.54
C SER A 256 -3.45 -15.24 4.05
N GLY A 257 -3.28 -14.13 4.76
CA GLY A 257 -3.49 -14.03 6.21
C GLY A 257 -4.97 -14.09 6.61
N SER A 258 -5.88 -13.68 5.72
CA SER A 258 -7.32 -13.75 5.94
C SER A 258 -7.97 -15.06 5.49
N MET A 259 -7.22 -15.95 4.81
CA MET A 259 -7.73 -17.18 4.24
C MET A 259 -8.55 -18.04 5.21
N PRO A 260 -8.17 -18.25 6.50
CA PRO A 260 -8.90 -19.14 7.40
C PRO A 260 -10.38 -18.81 7.58
N TYR A 261 -10.73 -17.53 7.51
CA TYR A 261 -12.12 -17.07 7.63
C TYR A 261 -12.70 -16.58 6.30
N ALA A 262 -11.87 -16.08 5.39
CA ALA A 262 -12.31 -15.66 4.07
C ALA A 262 -12.84 -16.84 3.23
N GLN A 263 -12.24 -18.04 3.35
CA GLN A 263 -12.74 -19.26 2.68
C GLN A 263 -14.15 -19.67 3.12
N LEU A 264 -14.58 -19.23 4.30
CA LEU A 264 -15.92 -19.49 4.84
C LEU A 264 -16.89 -18.37 4.50
N HIS A 265 -16.45 -17.36 3.75
CA HIS A 265 -17.17 -16.13 3.48
C HIS A 265 -17.66 -15.45 4.78
N TYR A 266 -16.86 -15.57 5.84
CA TYR A 266 -17.15 -14.97 7.14
C TYR A 266 -17.10 -13.43 7.04
N PRO A 267 -18.04 -12.67 7.65
CA PRO A 267 -19.14 -13.13 8.52
C PRO A 267 -20.47 -13.38 7.77
N PHE A 268 -20.49 -13.35 6.44
CA PHE A 268 -21.71 -13.35 5.62
C PHE A 268 -22.33 -14.74 5.42
N GLU A 269 -21.52 -15.79 5.44
CA GLU A 269 -21.94 -17.18 5.23
C GLU A 269 -21.33 -18.15 6.25
N GLY A 270 -21.68 -19.44 6.17
CA GLY A 270 -21.18 -20.51 7.03
C GLY A 270 -22.10 -20.84 8.18
N GLU A 271 -21.65 -21.70 9.11
CA GLU A 271 -22.48 -22.14 10.26
C GLU A 271 -22.89 -20.98 11.18
N MET A 272 -22.05 -19.97 11.33
CA MET A 272 -22.36 -18.79 12.14
C MET A 272 -23.23 -17.77 11.40
N ALA A 273 -23.20 -17.77 10.07
CA ALA A 273 -24.06 -16.94 9.24
C ALA A 273 -25.36 -17.66 8.84
N ARG A 274 -25.55 -18.92 9.24
CA ARG A 274 -26.80 -19.69 9.04
C ARG A 274 -27.83 -19.26 10.07
N GLY A 275 -28.58 -18.25 9.76
CA GLY A 275 -29.64 -17.74 10.59
C GLY A 275 -30.57 -16.84 9.78
N THR A 276 -31.46 -16.15 10.46
CA THR A 276 -32.22 -15.07 9.85
C THR A 276 -31.32 -13.91 9.47
N GLU A 277 -31.82 -12.99 8.65
CA GLU A 277 -31.13 -11.74 8.35
C GLU A 277 -30.72 -10.98 9.62
N ALA A 278 -31.62 -11.00 10.65
CA ALA A 278 -31.34 -10.41 11.96
C ALA A 278 -30.16 -11.11 12.69
N ASP A 279 -30.03 -12.43 12.55
CA ASP A 279 -28.90 -13.18 13.15
C ASP A 279 -27.59 -12.83 12.48
N ARG A 280 -27.59 -12.64 11.15
CA ARG A 280 -26.39 -12.19 10.39
C ARG A 280 -26.01 -10.77 10.75
N ASP A 281 -26.95 -9.85 10.81
CA ASP A 281 -26.72 -8.47 11.24
C ASP A 281 -26.17 -8.43 12.67
N ALA A 282 -26.70 -9.24 13.57
CA ALA A 282 -26.21 -9.38 14.93
C ALA A 282 -24.76 -9.91 14.96
N LEU A 283 -24.41 -10.85 14.08
CA LEU A 283 -23.05 -11.38 14.00
C LEU A 283 -22.07 -10.34 13.44
N ILE A 284 -22.44 -9.67 12.34
CA ILE A 284 -21.59 -8.63 11.71
C ILE A 284 -21.32 -7.47 12.67
N HIS A 285 -22.32 -7.11 13.48
CA HIS A 285 -22.21 -6.01 14.44
C HIS A 285 -21.91 -6.46 15.87
N SER A 286 -21.88 -7.79 16.14
CA SER A 286 -21.56 -8.29 17.46
C SER A 286 -20.07 -8.22 17.72
N THR A 287 -19.74 -7.64 18.86
CA THR A 287 -18.36 -7.60 19.34
C THR A 287 -18.33 -8.08 20.78
N TYR A 288 -17.27 -8.81 21.14
CA TYR A 288 -16.93 -9.07 22.52
C TYR A 288 -15.76 -8.16 22.89
N GLU A 289 -15.95 -7.27 23.86
CA GLU A 289 -14.95 -6.26 24.25
C GLU A 289 -14.38 -5.42 23.06
N GLY A 290 -15.21 -5.23 21.99
CA GLY A 290 -14.81 -4.47 20.80
C GLY A 290 -14.22 -5.29 19.66
N TYR A 291 -14.21 -6.62 19.76
CA TYR A 291 -13.70 -7.54 18.73
C TYR A 291 -14.80 -8.37 18.09
N ALA A 292 -14.62 -8.74 16.82
CA ALA A 292 -15.50 -9.65 16.14
C ALA A 292 -15.45 -11.05 16.78
N ILE A 293 -16.55 -11.79 16.71
CA ILE A 293 -16.61 -13.17 17.15
C ILE A 293 -15.97 -14.06 16.06
N PRO A 294 -14.96 -14.86 16.38
CA PRO A 294 -14.30 -15.70 15.37
C PRO A 294 -15.22 -16.83 14.88
N PRO A 295 -15.02 -17.36 13.66
CA PRO A 295 -15.76 -18.51 13.17
C PRO A 295 -15.48 -19.77 14.03
N LYS A 296 -16.44 -20.67 14.11
CA LYS A 296 -16.40 -21.86 14.99
C LYS A 296 -15.17 -22.75 14.83
N PHE A 297 -14.59 -22.82 13.63
CA PHE A 297 -13.44 -23.67 13.30
C PHE A 297 -12.12 -22.91 13.33
N TYR A 298 -12.09 -21.72 13.88
CA TYR A 298 -10.91 -20.91 14.05
C TYR A 298 -10.57 -20.75 15.56
N PRO A 299 -9.29 -20.80 15.99
CA PRO A 299 -8.09 -21.00 15.18
C PRO A 299 -7.91 -22.45 14.72
N ALA A 300 -7.00 -22.66 13.75
CA ALA A 300 -6.61 -24.00 13.31
C ALA A 300 -5.83 -24.75 14.39
N ASP A 301 -6.01 -26.08 14.47
CA ASP A 301 -5.32 -26.94 15.43
C ASP A 301 -3.84 -27.13 15.11
N PHE A 302 -3.48 -27.06 13.83
CA PHE A 302 -2.13 -27.32 13.37
C PHE A 302 -1.82 -26.58 12.06
N ILE A 303 -0.60 -26.05 11.97
CA ILE A 303 -0.04 -25.44 10.77
C ILE A 303 1.44 -25.84 10.64
N ASN A 304 1.92 -26.13 9.42
CA ASN A 304 3.29 -26.52 9.17
C ASN A 304 3.85 -25.85 7.92
N GLU A 305 4.86 -25.02 8.09
CA GLU A 305 5.57 -24.32 7.04
C GLU A 305 7.04 -24.08 7.43
N GLY A 306 7.82 -23.52 6.50
CA GLY A 306 9.21 -23.15 6.77
C GLY A 306 9.33 -22.02 7.80
N VAL A 307 10.47 -21.96 8.48
CA VAL A 307 10.76 -20.97 9.52
C VAL A 307 10.77 -19.53 9.01
N ASP A 308 10.97 -19.32 7.72
CA ASP A 308 10.88 -18.03 7.04
C ASP A 308 9.47 -17.41 7.15
N GLN A 309 8.41 -18.24 7.28
CA GLN A 309 7.03 -17.81 7.41
C GLN A 309 6.72 -17.09 8.74
N THR A 310 7.61 -17.11 9.69
CA THR A 310 7.55 -16.22 10.86
C THR A 310 7.61 -14.72 10.50
N ARG A 311 8.07 -14.38 9.29
CA ARG A 311 8.05 -13.03 8.70
C ARG A 311 7.25 -12.96 7.40
N GLY A 312 6.30 -13.85 7.25
CA GLY A 312 5.39 -13.97 6.14
C GLY A 312 4.04 -14.42 6.63
N TRP A 313 3.58 -15.57 6.18
CA TRP A 313 2.22 -16.05 6.45
C TRP A 313 1.88 -16.21 7.92
N PHE A 314 2.77 -16.76 8.75
CA PHE A 314 2.49 -16.89 10.20
C PHE A 314 2.29 -15.53 10.87
N PHE A 315 3.08 -14.52 10.47
CA PHE A 315 2.91 -13.18 11.00
C PHE A 315 1.56 -12.60 10.58
N THR A 316 1.18 -12.69 9.31
CA THR A 316 -0.06 -12.09 8.82
C THR A 316 -1.30 -12.79 9.37
N LEU A 317 -1.28 -14.12 9.54
CA LEU A 317 -2.32 -14.85 10.27
C LEU A 317 -2.48 -14.32 11.69
N HIS A 318 -1.38 -14.19 12.41
CA HIS A 318 -1.36 -13.75 13.81
C HIS A 318 -1.80 -12.29 13.96
N ALA A 319 -1.29 -11.41 13.08
CA ALA A 319 -1.61 -9.98 13.09
C ALA A 319 -3.10 -9.73 12.80
N ILE A 320 -3.63 -10.29 11.71
CA ILE A 320 -5.04 -10.09 11.34
C ILE A 320 -5.96 -10.68 12.43
N ALA A 321 -5.66 -11.89 12.91
CA ALA A 321 -6.46 -12.51 13.97
C ALA A 321 -6.51 -11.66 15.24
N THR A 322 -5.35 -11.18 15.70
CA THR A 322 -5.28 -10.32 16.90
C THR A 322 -5.97 -8.98 16.70
N MET A 323 -5.93 -8.42 15.50
CA MET A 323 -6.60 -7.15 15.21
C MET A 323 -8.12 -7.28 15.13
N VAL A 324 -8.63 -8.42 14.69
CA VAL A 324 -10.07 -8.65 14.43
C VAL A 324 -10.75 -9.39 15.58
N PHE A 325 -10.13 -10.43 16.14
CA PHE A 325 -10.75 -11.36 17.11
C PHE A 325 -10.18 -11.26 18.53
N ASP A 326 -9.08 -10.57 18.73
CA ASP A 326 -8.22 -10.53 19.95
C ASP A 326 -7.39 -11.79 20.09
#